data_7ac2e62f22bc6b6fed21cb05b55b1832
#
_entry.id   7ac2e62f22bc6b6fed21cb05b55b1832
#
_cell.length_a   1.000
_cell.length_b   1.000
_cell.length_c   1.000
_cell.angle_alpha   90.00
_cell.angle_beta   90.00
_cell.angle_gamma   90.00
#
_symmetry.space_group_name_H-M   'P 1'
#
loop_
_entity.id
_entity.type
_entity.pdbx_description
1 polymer ?
#
loop_
_entity_poly.entity_id
_entity_poly.type
_entity_poly.pdbx_seq_one_letter_code
_entity_poly.pdbx_strand_id
1 'polypeptide(L)'
;MKTITQEELNKILEEHKLWIESNEEEGKRADLSFTDLCDLDLNDVDLREATLIGADLSYVDLTEADLRYADLSCAKLIEVNLTEDTLIGANLSQASLQGIRGLEMYSIDNIGSFKGKVTYLPKYNKVFAGCWEGNLEEFLERGLEMNKGDNKERTNIVLAYQFFKNQL
;
A
#
# COMPACT_ATOMS: atom_id res chain seq x y z
N MET A 1 2.03 -5.87 18.67
CA MET A 1 3.03 -5.63 17.63
C MET A 1 4.39 -6.02 18.15
N LYS A 2 5.28 -6.55 17.32
CA LYS A 2 6.68 -6.80 17.68
C LYS A 2 7.42 -5.46 17.66
N THR A 3 8.27 -5.20 18.65
CA THR A 3 9.18 -4.04 18.66
C THR A 3 10.59 -4.55 18.37
N ILE A 4 11.33 -3.84 17.56
CA ILE A 4 12.74 -4.10 17.25
C ILE A 4 13.56 -2.83 17.43
N THR A 5 14.85 -2.99 17.62
CA THR A 5 15.79 -1.86 17.66
C THR A 5 16.29 -1.52 16.26
N GLN A 6 16.89 -0.33 16.09
CA GLN A 6 17.54 0.04 14.83
C GLN A 6 18.65 -0.95 14.45
N GLU A 7 19.40 -1.48 15.42
CA GLU A 7 20.44 -2.47 15.16
C GLU A 7 19.87 -3.80 14.62
N GLU A 8 18.73 -4.24 15.15
CA GLU A 8 18.03 -5.43 14.66
C GLU A 8 17.46 -5.19 13.25
N LEU A 9 16.89 -4.01 13.00
CA LEU A 9 16.43 -3.64 11.66
C LEU A 9 17.59 -3.65 10.66
N ASN A 10 18.71 -3.02 11.00
CA ASN A 10 19.88 -2.95 10.11
C ASN A 10 20.38 -4.37 9.73
N LYS A 11 20.39 -5.31 10.67
CA LYS A 11 20.75 -6.71 10.37
C LYS A 11 19.76 -7.37 9.40
N ILE A 12 18.46 -7.11 9.58
CA ILE A 12 17.42 -7.62 8.65
C ILE A 12 17.63 -7.03 7.26
N LEU A 13 17.94 -5.74 7.16
CA LEU A 13 18.18 -5.05 5.88
C LEU A 13 19.48 -5.51 5.21
N GLU A 14 20.54 -5.79 5.96
CA GLU A 14 21.78 -6.37 5.44
C GLU A 14 21.53 -7.76 4.81
N GLU A 15 20.81 -8.64 5.50
CA GLU A 15 20.44 -9.95 4.99
C GLU A 15 19.51 -9.84 3.78
N HIS A 16 18.59 -8.88 3.78
CA HIS A 16 17.69 -8.64 2.68
C HIS A 16 18.43 -8.14 1.43
N LYS A 17 19.40 -7.26 1.61
CA LYS A 17 20.24 -6.77 0.54
C LYS A 17 21.01 -7.93 -0.13
N LEU A 18 21.59 -8.82 0.67
CA LEU A 18 22.24 -10.03 0.14
C LEU A 18 21.26 -10.88 -0.65
N TRP A 19 20.03 -11.04 -0.15
CA TRP A 19 18.98 -11.81 -0.82
C TRP A 19 18.62 -11.20 -2.19
N ILE A 20 18.48 -9.88 -2.28
CA ILE A 20 18.21 -9.17 -3.55
C ILE A 20 19.42 -9.29 -4.52
N GLU A 21 20.63 -8.99 -4.04
CA GLU A 21 21.83 -8.95 -4.87
C GLU A 21 22.25 -10.33 -5.39
N SER A 22 21.96 -11.40 -4.65
CA SER A 22 22.27 -12.77 -5.05
C SER A 22 21.20 -13.45 -5.90
N ASN A 23 20.10 -12.77 -6.24
CA ASN A 23 18.89 -13.36 -6.82
C ASN A 23 18.32 -14.50 -5.94
N GLU A 24 18.17 -14.25 -4.65
CA GLU A 24 17.57 -15.14 -3.65
C GLU A 24 18.44 -16.34 -3.24
N GLU A 25 19.70 -16.42 -3.69
CA GLU A 25 20.58 -17.54 -3.38
C GLU A 25 21.26 -17.38 -2.00
N GLU A 26 21.50 -16.16 -1.54
CA GLU A 26 22.14 -15.85 -0.24
C GLU A 26 21.30 -14.84 0.52
N GLY A 27 21.56 -14.71 1.84
CA GLY A 27 20.82 -13.79 2.71
C GLY A 27 19.40 -14.28 3.00
N LYS A 28 18.53 -13.31 3.35
CA LYS A 28 17.14 -13.62 3.69
C LYS A 28 16.23 -12.46 3.36
N ARG A 29 15.11 -12.73 2.68
CA ARG A 29 14.07 -11.73 2.43
C ARG A 29 13.57 -11.13 3.76
N ALA A 30 13.49 -9.79 3.84
CA ALA A 30 13.00 -9.10 5.03
C ALA A 30 11.54 -9.47 5.32
N ASP A 31 11.29 -9.92 6.55
CA ASP A 31 9.96 -10.09 7.11
C ASP A 31 9.82 -9.19 8.34
N LEU A 32 9.16 -8.06 8.12
CA LEU A 32 8.84 -7.03 9.10
C LEU A 32 7.34 -7.04 9.45
N SER A 33 6.65 -8.16 9.20
CA SER A 33 5.22 -8.28 9.46
C SER A 33 4.91 -8.04 10.95
N PHE A 34 3.84 -7.27 11.19
CA PHE A 34 3.34 -6.94 12.54
C PHE A 34 4.39 -6.29 13.45
N THR A 35 5.38 -5.62 12.86
CA THR A 35 6.45 -4.91 13.59
C THR A 35 6.11 -3.43 13.71
N ASP A 36 6.43 -2.86 14.87
CA ASP A 36 6.39 -1.41 15.09
C ASP A 36 7.71 -0.80 14.59
N LEU A 37 7.61 0.08 13.60
CA LEU A 37 8.73 0.71 12.92
C LEU A 37 8.72 2.24 13.08
N CYS A 38 7.79 2.80 13.88
CA CYS A 38 7.50 4.24 13.91
C CYS A 38 8.70 5.15 14.24
N ASP A 39 9.61 4.70 15.11
CA ASP A 39 10.76 5.47 15.57
C ASP A 39 12.09 5.05 14.91
N LEU A 40 12.01 4.24 13.84
CA LEU A 40 13.19 3.71 13.16
C LEU A 40 13.50 4.52 11.89
N ASP A 41 14.78 4.60 11.59
CA ASP A 41 15.28 5.20 10.35
C ASP A 41 15.16 4.19 9.20
N LEU A 42 14.33 4.52 8.22
CA LEU A 42 14.03 3.75 7.03
C LEU A 42 14.28 4.56 5.73
N ASN A 43 15.02 5.68 5.85
CA ASN A 43 15.39 6.47 4.69
C ASN A 43 16.39 5.71 3.80
N ASP A 44 16.25 5.80 2.48
CA ASP A 44 17.16 5.18 1.48
C ASP A 44 17.32 3.64 1.65
N VAL A 45 16.33 2.95 2.20
CA VAL A 45 16.39 1.49 2.39
C VAL A 45 15.84 0.74 1.19
N ASP A 46 16.47 -0.39 0.85
CA ASP A 46 15.93 -1.33 -0.12
C ASP A 46 15.02 -2.34 0.58
N LEU A 47 13.72 -2.22 0.35
CA LEU A 47 12.67 -3.10 0.85
C LEU A 47 11.87 -3.73 -0.30
N ARG A 48 12.48 -3.84 -1.48
CA ARG A 48 11.86 -4.50 -2.62
C ARG A 48 11.43 -5.92 -2.24
N GLU A 49 10.20 -6.28 -2.59
CA GLU A 49 9.64 -7.60 -2.30
C GLU A 49 9.55 -7.96 -0.80
N ALA A 50 9.94 -7.07 0.12
CA ALA A 50 9.84 -7.30 1.55
C ALA A 50 8.40 -7.56 2.01
N THR A 51 8.24 -8.27 3.13
CA THR A 51 6.95 -8.50 3.76
C THR A 51 6.77 -7.56 4.94
N LEU A 52 5.78 -6.65 4.84
CA LEU A 52 5.45 -5.61 5.83
C LEU A 52 3.97 -5.71 6.26
N ILE A 53 3.39 -6.91 6.17
CA ILE A 53 1.96 -7.14 6.47
C ILE A 53 1.63 -6.67 7.89
N GLY A 54 0.69 -5.73 8.01
CA GLY A 54 0.26 -5.21 9.30
C GLY A 54 1.34 -4.47 10.11
N ALA A 55 2.46 -4.10 9.50
CA ALA A 55 3.49 -3.27 10.13
C ALA A 55 2.96 -1.88 10.45
N ASP A 56 3.48 -1.24 11.49
CA ASP A 56 3.23 0.16 11.80
C ASP A 56 4.41 1.01 11.33
N LEU A 57 4.18 1.78 10.28
CA LEU A 57 5.14 2.71 9.68
C LEU A 57 4.69 4.17 9.90
N SER A 58 3.75 4.40 10.83
CA SER A 58 3.19 5.73 11.03
C SER A 58 4.27 6.75 11.36
N TYR A 59 4.21 7.92 10.70
CA TYR A 59 5.14 9.05 10.84
C TYR A 59 6.56 8.79 10.35
N VAL A 60 6.85 7.64 9.74
CA VAL A 60 8.18 7.31 9.20
C VAL A 60 8.46 8.11 7.94
N ASP A 61 9.70 8.55 7.79
CA ASP A 61 10.22 9.07 6.53
C ASP A 61 10.73 7.92 5.66
N LEU A 62 10.04 7.64 4.56
CA LEU A 62 10.39 6.63 3.56
C LEU A 62 10.90 7.28 2.27
N THR A 63 11.37 8.53 2.37
CA THR A 63 11.99 9.21 1.23
C THR A 63 13.17 8.38 0.71
N GLU A 64 13.23 8.17 -0.59
CA GLU A 64 14.26 7.36 -1.27
C GLU A 64 14.23 5.85 -0.92
N ALA A 65 13.34 5.39 -0.04
CA ALA A 65 13.15 3.95 0.21
C ALA A 65 12.51 3.24 -1.00
N ASP A 66 13.00 2.07 -1.34
CA ASP A 66 12.47 1.26 -2.45
C ASP A 66 11.52 0.17 -1.93
N LEU A 67 10.23 0.36 -2.11
CA LEU A 67 9.16 -0.55 -1.68
C LEU A 67 8.52 -1.31 -2.86
N ARG A 68 9.16 -1.35 -4.01
CA ARG A 68 8.62 -2.02 -5.19
C ARG A 68 8.34 -3.49 -4.89
N TYR A 69 7.12 -3.92 -5.24
CA TYR A 69 6.64 -5.29 -5.02
C TYR A 69 6.56 -5.72 -3.54
N ALA A 70 6.75 -4.81 -2.57
CA ALA A 70 6.59 -5.12 -1.16
C ALA A 70 5.13 -5.43 -0.80
N ASP A 71 4.91 -6.29 0.18
CA ASP A 71 3.58 -6.54 0.73
C ASP A 71 3.34 -5.67 1.98
N LEU A 72 2.61 -4.58 1.79
CA LEU A 72 2.18 -3.62 2.80
C LEU A 72 0.71 -3.82 3.19
N SER A 73 0.14 -5.00 2.93
CA SER A 73 -1.26 -5.23 3.25
C SER A 73 -1.53 -5.07 4.76
N CYS A 74 -2.63 -4.43 5.09
CA CYS A 74 -3.01 -4.07 6.46
C CYS A 74 -2.00 -3.17 7.22
N ALA A 75 -0.95 -2.68 6.59
CA ALA A 75 0.03 -1.80 7.22
C ALA A 75 -0.58 -0.44 7.59
N LYS A 76 -0.03 0.20 8.62
CA LYS A 76 -0.35 1.58 8.93
C LYS A 76 0.71 2.50 8.33
N LEU A 77 0.27 3.38 7.45
CA LEU A 77 1.08 4.37 6.74
C LEU A 77 0.55 5.79 7.03
N ILE A 78 0.28 6.07 8.31
CA ILE A 78 -0.29 7.36 8.72
C ILE A 78 0.79 8.42 8.72
N GLU A 79 0.56 9.55 8.01
CA GLU A 79 1.49 10.69 7.92
C GLU A 79 2.90 10.31 7.40
N VAL A 80 3.01 9.22 6.65
CA VAL A 80 4.27 8.76 6.04
C VAL A 80 4.65 9.68 4.89
N ASN A 81 5.96 9.91 4.72
CA ASN A 81 6.51 10.58 3.56
C ASN A 81 7.00 9.53 2.55
N LEU A 82 6.39 9.52 1.36
CA LEU A 82 6.68 8.59 0.27
C LEU A 82 7.02 9.35 -1.00
N THR A 83 7.92 8.82 -1.80
CA THR A 83 8.06 9.24 -3.19
C THR A 83 7.26 8.31 -4.11
N GLU A 84 6.80 8.84 -5.24
CA GLU A 84 5.87 8.12 -6.13
C GLU A 84 6.42 6.80 -6.71
N ASP A 85 7.74 6.73 -6.97
CA ASP A 85 8.34 5.58 -7.66
C ASP A 85 8.58 4.36 -6.76
N THR A 86 8.45 4.54 -5.44
CA THR A 86 8.76 3.50 -4.46
C THR A 86 7.69 2.44 -4.28
N LEU A 87 6.49 2.63 -4.83
CA LEU A 87 5.34 1.74 -4.64
C LEU A 87 4.94 0.91 -5.88
N ILE A 88 5.78 0.86 -6.92
CA ILE A 88 5.46 0.07 -8.12
C ILE A 88 5.25 -1.39 -7.74
N GLY A 89 4.06 -1.93 -8.00
CA GLY A 89 3.72 -3.32 -7.70
C GLY A 89 3.52 -3.64 -6.21
N ALA A 90 3.66 -2.67 -5.31
CA ALA A 90 3.39 -2.89 -3.89
C ALA A 90 1.92 -3.23 -3.63
N ASN A 91 1.68 -4.14 -2.68
CA ASN A 91 0.35 -4.48 -2.20
C ASN A 91 -0.02 -3.59 -1.00
N LEU A 92 -0.97 -2.68 -1.18
CA LEU A 92 -1.49 -1.77 -0.16
C LEU A 92 -2.91 -2.15 0.30
N SER A 93 -3.35 -3.38 0.05
CA SER A 93 -4.70 -3.84 0.41
C SER A 93 -4.96 -3.65 1.90
N GLN A 94 -6.05 -2.97 2.26
CA GLN A 94 -6.41 -2.66 3.64
C GLN A 94 -5.39 -1.79 4.42
N ALA A 95 -4.36 -1.26 3.77
CA ALA A 95 -3.43 -0.34 4.43
C ALA A 95 -4.13 0.98 4.81
N SER A 96 -3.71 1.57 5.93
CA SER A 96 -4.17 2.89 6.34
C SER A 96 -3.26 3.95 5.71
N LEU A 97 -3.80 4.75 4.79
CA LEU A 97 -3.07 5.73 3.99
C LEU A 97 -3.41 7.18 4.40
N GLN A 98 -3.74 7.42 5.65
CA GLN A 98 -4.16 8.75 6.12
C GLN A 98 -2.97 9.70 6.21
N GLY A 99 -3.08 10.88 5.57
CA GLY A 99 -2.07 11.94 5.67
C GLY A 99 -0.75 11.65 4.96
N ILE A 100 -0.70 10.66 4.08
CA ILE A 100 0.49 10.37 3.25
C ILE A 100 0.90 11.61 2.46
N ARG A 101 2.21 11.84 2.37
CA ARG A 101 2.84 12.90 1.56
C ARG A 101 3.67 12.29 0.44
N GLY A 102 3.88 13.05 -0.63
CA GLY A 102 4.69 12.63 -1.79
C GLY A 102 3.98 11.70 -2.75
N LEU A 103 2.71 11.35 -2.50
CA LEU A 103 1.90 10.49 -3.33
C LEU A 103 0.55 11.15 -3.63
N GLU A 104 0.24 11.27 -4.92
CA GLU A 104 -1.08 11.73 -5.34
C GLU A 104 -2.10 10.60 -5.19
N MET A 105 -3.12 10.80 -4.36
CA MET A 105 -4.18 9.83 -4.14
C MET A 105 -5.54 10.49 -3.95
N TYR A 106 -6.57 9.78 -4.33
CA TYR A 106 -7.96 10.18 -4.15
C TYR A 106 -8.73 9.09 -3.43
N SER A 107 -9.61 9.47 -2.51
CA SER A 107 -10.43 8.47 -1.80
C SER A 107 -11.87 8.93 -1.64
N ILE A 108 -12.77 7.95 -1.62
CA ILE A 108 -14.21 8.12 -1.38
C ILE A 108 -14.64 7.09 -0.34
N ASP A 109 -15.38 7.53 0.65
CA ASP A 109 -15.92 6.65 1.69
C ASP A 109 -17.33 6.15 1.35
N ASN A 110 -17.72 5.03 1.96
CA ASN A 110 -19.07 4.46 1.90
C ASN A 110 -19.51 4.04 0.49
N ILE A 111 -18.60 3.56 -0.33
CA ILE A 111 -18.89 3.07 -1.68
C ILE A 111 -19.03 1.55 -1.70
N GLY A 112 -20.04 1.08 -2.44
CA GLY A 112 -20.29 -0.34 -2.63
C GLY A 112 -20.91 -1.05 -1.43
N SER A 113 -21.09 -2.34 -1.54
CA SER A 113 -21.74 -3.19 -0.53
C SER A 113 -20.94 -3.30 0.78
N PHE A 114 -19.62 -3.14 0.74
CA PHE A 114 -18.76 -3.21 1.93
C PHE A 114 -18.75 -1.91 2.76
N LYS A 115 -19.29 -0.80 2.23
CA LYS A 115 -19.38 0.51 2.91
C LYS A 115 -18.06 1.05 3.44
N GLY A 116 -16.96 0.68 2.83
CA GLY A 116 -15.62 1.09 3.21
C GLY A 116 -15.06 2.25 2.37
N LYS A 117 -13.79 2.53 2.61
CA LYS A 117 -13.03 3.48 1.82
C LYS A 117 -12.57 2.84 0.50
N VAL A 118 -12.72 3.57 -0.60
CA VAL A 118 -12.08 3.27 -1.89
C VAL A 118 -11.00 4.30 -2.12
N THR A 119 -9.78 3.86 -2.35
CA THR A 119 -8.63 4.73 -2.64
C THR A 119 -8.14 4.46 -4.04
N TYR A 120 -7.87 5.51 -4.79
CA TYR A 120 -7.31 5.46 -6.14
C TYR A 120 -5.95 6.17 -6.20
N LEU A 121 -4.98 5.50 -6.76
CA LEU A 121 -3.65 6.00 -7.07
C LEU A 121 -3.51 6.18 -8.59
N PRO A 122 -3.68 7.40 -9.14
CA PRO A 122 -3.72 7.64 -10.58
C PRO A 122 -2.46 7.16 -11.31
N LYS A 123 -1.29 7.51 -10.79
CA LYS A 123 -0.01 7.16 -11.41
C LYS A 123 0.15 5.66 -11.66
N TYR A 124 -0.41 4.82 -10.80
CA TYR A 124 -0.33 3.36 -10.92
C TYR A 124 -1.59 2.75 -11.56
N ASN A 125 -2.60 3.57 -11.87
CA ASN A 125 -3.95 3.11 -12.22
C ASN A 125 -4.45 2.02 -11.25
N LYS A 126 -4.26 2.23 -9.95
CA LYS A 126 -4.53 1.24 -8.90
C LYS A 126 -5.65 1.70 -7.99
N VAL A 127 -6.64 0.84 -7.78
CA VAL A 127 -7.76 1.07 -6.86
C VAL A 127 -7.72 0.03 -5.75
N PHE A 128 -7.89 0.48 -4.52
CA PHE A 128 -8.04 -0.35 -3.32
C PHE A 128 -9.45 -0.19 -2.76
N ALA A 129 -10.14 -1.30 -2.55
CA ALA A 129 -11.52 -1.33 -2.06
C ALA A 129 -11.72 -2.47 -1.06
N GLY A 130 -11.50 -2.20 0.23
CA GLY A 130 -11.41 -3.24 1.26
C GLY A 130 -10.22 -4.15 1.03
N CYS A 131 -10.45 -5.46 0.91
CA CYS A 131 -9.41 -6.44 0.62
C CYS A 131 -9.23 -6.72 -0.89
N TRP A 132 -9.88 -5.97 -1.75
CA TRP A 132 -9.73 -6.06 -3.19
C TRP A 132 -8.85 -4.93 -3.73
N GLU A 133 -8.04 -5.28 -4.72
CA GLU A 133 -7.31 -4.30 -5.53
C GLU A 133 -7.42 -4.63 -7.01
N GLY A 134 -7.25 -3.63 -7.86
CA GLY A 134 -7.26 -3.75 -9.31
C GLY A 134 -7.08 -2.39 -9.98
N ASN A 135 -7.28 -2.34 -11.30
CA ASN A 135 -7.29 -1.07 -12.01
C ASN A 135 -8.67 -0.39 -11.95
N LEU A 136 -8.74 0.81 -12.50
CA LEU A 136 -9.96 1.62 -12.42
C LEU A 136 -11.13 0.99 -13.20
N GLU A 137 -10.89 0.35 -14.34
CA GLU A 137 -11.88 -0.34 -15.14
C GLU A 137 -12.40 -1.59 -14.44
N GLU A 138 -11.51 -2.38 -13.85
CA GLU A 138 -11.86 -3.56 -13.05
C GLU A 138 -12.67 -3.18 -11.81
N PHE A 139 -12.38 -2.02 -11.18
CA PHE A 139 -13.19 -1.48 -10.09
C PHE A 139 -14.64 -1.26 -10.52
N LEU A 140 -14.85 -0.64 -11.69
CA LEU A 140 -16.19 -0.41 -12.21
C LEU A 140 -16.92 -1.74 -12.48
N GLU A 141 -16.31 -2.64 -13.24
CA GLU A 141 -16.89 -3.94 -13.62
C GLU A 141 -17.28 -4.76 -12.39
N ARG A 142 -16.33 -4.95 -11.49
CA ARG A 142 -16.55 -5.71 -10.25
C ARG A 142 -17.58 -5.07 -9.35
N GLY A 143 -17.54 -3.75 -9.19
CA GLY A 143 -18.50 -3.01 -8.38
C GLY A 143 -19.91 -3.15 -8.90
N LEU A 144 -20.12 -3.09 -10.22
CA LEU A 144 -21.41 -3.29 -10.84
C LEU A 144 -21.89 -4.74 -10.72
N GLU A 145 -21.00 -5.71 -10.84
CA GLU A 145 -21.30 -7.13 -10.70
C GLU A 145 -21.74 -7.48 -9.29
N MET A 146 -21.00 -7.06 -8.28
CA MET A 146 -21.28 -7.34 -6.86
C MET A 146 -22.58 -6.68 -6.36
N ASN A 147 -23.02 -5.60 -6.99
CA ASN A 147 -24.20 -4.83 -6.61
C ASN A 147 -25.37 -5.00 -7.62
N LYS A 148 -25.49 -6.13 -8.30
CA LYS A 148 -26.51 -6.44 -9.32
C LYS A 148 -27.90 -6.30 -8.73
N GLY A 149 -28.44 -5.97 -7.98
CA GLY A 149 -29.82 -5.78 -7.47
C GLY A 149 -30.00 -4.46 -6.74
N ASP A 150 -28.92 -3.71 -6.56
CA ASP A 150 -28.93 -2.45 -5.83
C ASP A 150 -28.60 -1.28 -6.76
N ASN A 151 -29.64 -0.65 -7.30
CA ASN A 151 -29.47 0.49 -8.22
C ASN A 151 -28.78 1.69 -7.56
N LYS A 152 -28.94 1.89 -6.26
CA LYS A 152 -28.30 2.99 -5.54
C LYS A 152 -26.78 2.77 -5.47
N GLU A 153 -26.38 1.58 -5.04
CA GLU A 153 -24.95 1.26 -4.95
C GLU A 153 -24.28 1.20 -6.33
N ARG A 154 -24.98 0.69 -7.35
CA ARG A 154 -24.50 0.75 -8.73
C ARG A 154 -24.25 2.19 -9.18
N THR A 155 -25.15 3.10 -8.88
CA THR A 155 -24.99 4.53 -9.20
C THR A 155 -23.78 5.10 -8.45
N ASN A 156 -23.61 4.80 -7.17
CA ASN A 156 -22.46 5.25 -6.37
C ASN A 156 -21.12 4.75 -6.96
N ILE A 157 -21.07 3.48 -7.40
CA ILE A 157 -19.88 2.91 -8.06
C ILE A 157 -19.56 3.68 -9.35
N VAL A 158 -20.55 3.96 -10.19
CA VAL A 158 -20.35 4.74 -11.44
C VAL A 158 -19.86 6.14 -11.14
N LEU A 159 -20.43 6.81 -10.13
CA LEU A 159 -20.01 8.16 -9.73
C LEU A 159 -18.57 8.17 -9.19
N ALA A 160 -18.21 7.17 -8.38
CA ALA A 160 -16.85 7.02 -7.89
C ALA A 160 -15.84 6.77 -9.03
N TYR A 161 -16.18 5.89 -9.98
CA TYR A 161 -15.38 5.67 -11.17
C TYR A 161 -15.20 6.97 -11.98
N GLN A 162 -16.27 7.72 -12.24
CA GLN A 162 -16.19 8.97 -12.97
C GLN A 162 -15.37 10.03 -12.24
N PHE A 163 -15.52 10.12 -10.92
CA PHE A 163 -14.69 11.01 -10.10
C PHE A 163 -13.22 10.68 -10.25
N PHE A 164 -12.83 9.41 -10.08
CA PHE A 164 -11.44 9.00 -10.23
C PHE A 164 -10.90 9.17 -11.64
N LYS A 165 -11.72 8.86 -12.67
CA LYS A 165 -11.34 9.04 -14.07
C LYS A 165 -11.04 10.48 -14.44
N ASN A 166 -11.70 11.45 -13.80
CA ASN A 166 -11.45 12.86 -14.01
C ASN A 166 -10.17 13.36 -13.33
N GLN A 167 -9.48 12.52 -12.58
CA GLN A 167 -8.16 12.83 -11.97
C GLN A 167 -6.98 12.37 -12.86
N LEU A 168 -7.23 11.71 -13.98
CA LEU A 168 -6.24 11.37 -15.00
C LEU A 168 -5.98 12.57 -15.94
#